data_a8d21c24b7e3af83b86ba0414d6459fb
#
_entry.id   a8d21c24b7e3af83b86ba0414d6459fb
#
_cell.length_a   1.000
_cell.length_b   1.000
_cell.length_c   1.000
_cell.angle_alpha   90.00
_cell.angle_beta   90.00
_cell.angle_gamma   90.00
#
_symmetry.space_group_name_H-M   'P 1'
#
loop_
_entity.id
_entity.type
_entity.pdbx_description
1 polymer ?
#
loop_
_entity_poly.entity_id
_entity_poly.type
_entity_poly.pdbx_seq_one_letter_code
_entity_poly.pdbx_strand_id
1 'polypeptide(L)'
;MICLAGFMKILSKNFIKKFKGKILNIHPSLLPKYKGLNTHQRAINNKEKYSGCTVHFVNAKLDSGKIILQKKVRISKNETEASLAKKILVQEHKLYPKAILKAFNL
;
A
#
# COMPACT_ATOMS: atom_id res chain seq x y z
N MET A 1 4.12 -17.86 -2.30
CA MET A 1 4.08 -16.39 -2.08
C MET A 1 3.06 -15.76 -3.02
N ILE A 2 2.19 -14.94 -2.48
CA ILE A 2 1.19 -14.21 -3.26
C ILE A 2 1.41 -12.71 -3.08
N CYS A 3 1.57 -11.99 -4.18
CA CYS A 3 1.78 -10.54 -4.17
C CYS A 3 0.58 -9.87 -4.85
N LEU A 4 -0.08 -8.96 -4.14
CA LEU A 4 -1.26 -8.24 -4.62
C LEU A 4 -0.91 -6.77 -4.87
N ALA A 5 -1.59 -6.17 -5.82
CA ALA A 5 -1.49 -4.73 -6.09
C ALA A 5 -2.88 -4.22 -6.48
N GLY A 6 -3.30 -3.12 -5.86
CA GLY A 6 -4.63 -2.55 -6.11
C GLY A 6 -5.77 -3.41 -5.60
N PHE A 7 -5.52 -4.32 -4.69
CA PHE A 7 -6.54 -5.22 -4.16
C PHE A 7 -7.26 -4.56 -2.99
N MET A 8 -8.57 -4.39 -3.12
CA MET A 8 -9.40 -3.66 -2.14
C MET A 8 -10.45 -4.51 -1.45
N LYS A 9 -10.51 -5.81 -1.72
CA LYS A 9 -11.44 -6.72 -1.06
C LYS A 9 -10.79 -7.35 0.17
N ILE A 10 -11.58 -7.56 1.20
CA ILE A 10 -11.15 -8.34 2.37
C ILE A 10 -11.21 -9.81 1.99
N LEU A 11 -10.07 -10.49 2.11
CA LEU A 11 -9.99 -11.92 1.83
C LEU A 11 -10.65 -12.72 2.95
N SER A 12 -11.18 -13.90 2.62
CA SER A 12 -11.77 -14.76 3.62
C SER A 12 -10.72 -15.22 4.65
N LYS A 13 -11.17 -15.44 5.89
CA LYS A 13 -10.28 -15.94 6.96
C LYS A 13 -9.66 -17.28 6.62
N ASN A 14 -10.42 -18.18 5.97
CA ASN A 14 -9.91 -19.49 5.57
C ASN A 14 -8.81 -19.40 4.54
N PHE A 15 -8.98 -18.51 3.54
CA PHE A 15 -7.96 -18.27 2.52
C PHE A 15 -6.66 -17.74 3.15
N ILE A 16 -6.78 -16.73 4.01
CA ILE A 16 -5.62 -16.10 4.67
C ILE A 16 -4.91 -17.12 5.58
N LYS A 17 -5.67 -17.92 6.34
CA LYS A 17 -5.10 -18.96 7.21
C LYS A 17 -4.26 -19.95 6.41
N LYS A 18 -4.73 -20.35 5.23
CA LYS A 18 -4.01 -21.28 4.35
C LYS A 18 -2.68 -20.70 3.84
N PHE A 19 -2.63 -19.39 3.60
CA PHE A 19 -1.44 -18.71 3.06
C PHE A 19 -0.79 -17.77 4.05
N LYS A 20 -0.99 -17.98 5.35
CA LYS A 20 -0.49 -17.09 6.42
C LYS A 20 0.99 -16.75 6.24
N GLY A 21 1.31 -15.46 6.29
CA GLY A 21 2.68 -14.97 6.13
C GLY A 21 3.21 -15.04 4.71
N LYS A 22 2.36 -15.38 3.72
CA LYS A 22 2.76 -15.54 2.33
C LYS A 22 2.01 -14.63 1.37
N ILE A 23 1.09 -13.80 1.88
CA ILE A 23 0.34 -12.86 1.05
C ILE A 23 0.81 -11.46 1.37
N LEU A 24 1.24 -10.75 0.32
CA LEU A 24 1.68 -9.36 0.40
C LEU A 24 0.73 -8.51 -0.42
N ASN A 25 0.55 -7.26 -0.01
CA ASN A 25 -0.17 -6.26 -0.77
C ASN A 25 0.57 -4.93 -0.70
N ILE A 26 0.44 -4.13 -1.75
CA ILE A 26 0.90 -2.75 -1.75
C ILE A 26 -0.32 -1.84 -1.77
N HIS A 27 -0.35 -0.87 -0.84
CA HIS A 27 -1.46 0.07 -0.70
C HIS A 27 -0.96 1.50 -0.94
N PRO A 28 -1.68 2.31 -1.75
CA PRO A 28 -1.20 3.64 -2.14
C PRO A 28 -1.48 4.70 -1.08
N SER A 29 -1.06 4.46 0.14
CA SER A 29 -1.06 5.45 1.23
C SER A 29 0.01 5.09 2.25
N LEU A 30 0.26 6.04 3.18
CA LEU A 30 1.13 5.77 4.33
C LEU A 30 0.28 5.18 5.46
N LEU A 31 0.06 3.86 5.41
CA LEU A 31 -0.74 3.18 6.44
C LEU A 31 -0.19 3.45 7.84
N PRO A 32 -1.05 3.59 8.85
CA PRO A 32 -2.48 3.29 8.87
C PRO A 32 -3.40 4.39 8.31
N LYS A 33 -2.84 5.47 7.77
CA LYS A 33 -3.67 6.51 7.14
C LYS A 33 -4.27 6.02 5.84
N TYR A 34 -5.51 6.43 5.59
CA TYR A 34 -6.22 6.24 4.32
C TYR A 34 -6.31 4.78 3.88
N LYS A 35 -6.81 3.94 4.75
CA LYS A 35 -7.20 2.58 4.38
C LYS A 35 -8.35 2.63 3.36
N GLY A 36 -8.45 1.62 2.50
CA GLY A 36 -9.55 1.51 1.54
C GLY A 36 -9.31 2.29 0.26
N LEU A 37 -10.40 2.81 -0.31
CA LEU A 37 -10.42 3.44 -1.64
C LEU A 37 -10.12 4.93 -1.61
N ASN A 38 -9.85 5.49 -2.80
CA ASN A 38 -9.70 6.94 -3.04
C ASN A 38 -8.64 7.60 -2.18
N THR A 39 -7.53 6.92 -1.95
CA THR A 39 -6.46 7.39 -1.07
C THR A 39 -5.86 8.71 -1.53
N HIS A 40 -5.61 8.86 -2.83
CA HIS A 40 -4.99 10.07 -3.39
C HIS A 40 -5.88 11.29 -3.21
N GLN A 41 -7.16 11.17 -3.55
CA GLN A 41 -8.10 12.28 -3.42
C GLN A 41 -8.31 12.64 -1.95
N ARG A 42 -8.40 11.64 -1.07
CA ARG A 42 -8.57 11.89 0.36
C ARG A 42 -7.36 12.60 0.96
N ALA A 43 -6.14 12.20 0.57
CA ALA A 43 -4.93 12.86 1.02
C ALA A 43 -4.87 14.32 0.56
N ILE A 44 -5.24 14.60 -0.69
CA ILE A 44 -5.29 15.95 -1.24
C ILE A 44 -6.35 16.78 -0.53
N ASN A 45 -7.55 16.22 -0.33
CA ASN A 45 -8.65 16.92 0.35
C ASN A 45 -8.31 17.30 1.78
N ASN A 46 -7.51 16.49 2.46
CA ASN A 46 -7.07 16.77 3.83
C ASN A 46 -5.79 17.60 3.90
N LYS A 47 -5.34 18.15 2.77
CA LYS A 47 -4.17 19.01 2.67
C LYS A 47 -2.91 18.39 3.29
N GLU A 48 -2.74 17.08 3.10
CA GLU A 48 -1.54 16.38 3.54
C GLU A 48 -0.32 16.88 2.77
N LYS A 49 0.81 16.99 3.45
CA LYS A 49 2.09 17.33 2.79
C LYS A 49 2.72 16.14 2.10
N TYR A 50 2.43 14.95 2.60
CA TYR A 50 2.97 13.70 2.10
C TYR A 50 1.87 12.67 1.97
N SER A 51 1.99 11.85 0.94
CA SER A 51 1.32 10.58 0.81
C SER A 51 2.40 9.52 0.61
N GLY A 52 2.08 8.42 -0.03
CA GLY A 52 3.06 7.39 -0.30
C GLY A 52 2.42 6.05 -0.58
N CYS A 53 3.22 5.02 -0.37
CA CYS A 53 2.75 3.65 -0.52
C CYS A 53 3.32 2.77 0.57
N THR A 54 2.61 1.69 0.88
CA THR A 54 2.96 0.75 1.94
C THR A 54 2.85 -0.67 1.41
N VAL A 55 3.90 -1.47 1.60
CA VAL A 55 3.83 -2.91 1.40
C VAL A 55 3.65 -3.56 2.76
N HIS A 56 2.65 -4.43 2.88
CA HIS A 56 2.30 -5.08 4.14
C HIS A 56 1.89 -6.53 3.92
N PHE A 57 1.98 -7.32 4.99
CA PHE A 57 1.37 -8.64 4.99
C PHE A 57 -0.15 -8.50 5.06
N VAL A 58 -0.87 -9.39 4.38
CA VAL A 58 -2.32 -9.39 4.37
C VAL A 58 -2.83 -10.20 5.54
N ASN A 59 -3.81 -9.65 6.26
CA ASN A 59 -4.59 -10.36 7.28
C ASN A 59 -6.08 -10.25 6.97
N ALA A 60 -6.95 -10.71 7.89
CA ALA A 60 -8.40 -10.71 7.66
C ALA A 60 -9.02 -9.31 7.69
N LYS A 61 -8.28 -8.29 8.15
CA LYS A 61 -8.77 -6.91 8.20
C LYS A 61 -8.20 -6.12 7.02
N LEU A 62 -8.99 -5.22 6.46
CA LEU A 62 -8.58 -4.38 5.35
C LEU A 62 -7.37 -3.53 5.73
N ASP A 63 -6.31 -3.60 4.93
CA ASP A 63 -5.10 -2.77 5.03
C ASP A 63 -4.52 -2.68 6.45
N SER A 64 -4.57 -3.78 7.21
CA SER A 64 -4.21 -3.80 8.63
C SER A 64 -3.09 -4.79 9.00
N GLY A 65 -2.53 -5.50 8.03
CA GLY A 65 -1.43 -6.43 8.29
C GLY A 65 -0.11 -5.71 8.61
N LYS A 66 0.85 -6.47 9.12
CA LYS A 66 2.16 -5.93 9.48
C LYS A 66 2.83 -5.24 8.29
N ILE A 67 3.31 -4.02 8.52
CA ILE A 67 4.01 -3.23 7.51
C ILE A 67 5.42 -3.76 7.32
N ILE A 68 5.80 -3.93 6.05
CA ILE A 68 7.13 -4.37 5.66
C ILE A 68 8.01 -3.17 5.30
N LEU A 69 7.58 -2.37 4.33
CA LEU A 69 8.24 -1.14 3.90
C LEU A 69 7.23 -0.09 3.50
N GLN A 70 7.63 1.17 3.63
CA GLN A 70 6.84 2.32 3.18
C GLN A 70 7.74 3.29 2.42
N LYS A 71 7.14 4.06 1.52
CA LYS A 71 7.83 5.14 0.81
C LYS A 71 6.97 6.40 0.86
N LYS A 72 7.54 7.49 1.37
CA LYS A 72 6.92 8.82 1.35
C LYS A 72 7.01 9.43 -0.03
N VAL A 73 5.95 10.12 -0.42
CA VAL A 73 5.88 10.91 -1.66
C VAL A 73 5.31 12.27 -1.32
N ARG A 74 6.03 13.33 -1.66
CA ARG A 74 5.57 14.69 -1.38
C ARG A 74 4.39 15.06 -2.28
N ILE A 75 3.37 15.70 -1.70
CA ILE A 75 2.26 16.27 -2.43
C ILE A 75 2.58 17.73 -2.72
N SER A 76 2.69 18.08 -4.01
CA SER A 76 2.99 19.43 -4.45
C SER A 76 1.78 20.34 -4.31
N LYS A 77 2.00 21.66 -4.28
CA LYS A 77 0.95 22.66 -4.09
C LYS A 77 -0.22 22.52 -5.07
N ASN A 78 0.08 22.20 -6.33
CA ASN A 78 -0.93 22.06 -7.39
C ASN A 78 -1.16 20.60 -7.79
N GLU A 79 -0.95 19.68 -6.86
CA GLU A 79 -1.11 18.26 -7.12
C GLU A 79 -2.56 17.90 -7.42
N THR A 80 -2.78 17.09 -8.45
CA THR A 80 -4.09 16.50 -8.75
C THR A 80 -4.08 15.03 -8.35
N GLU A 81 -5.27 14.42 -8.28
CA GLU A 81 -5.38 12.98 -8.04
C GLU A 81 -4.57 12.19 -9.07
N ALA A 82 -4.69 12.54 -10.35
CA ALA A 82 -3.99 11.85 -11.43
C ALA A 82 -2.46 11.98 -11.33
N SER A 83 -1.95 13.19 -11.04
CA SER A 83 -0.51 13.38 -10.92
C SER A 83 0.05 12.68 -9.69
N LEU A 84 -0.67 12.70 -8.58
CA LEU A 84 -0.25 12.00 -7.35
C LEU A 84 -0.24 10.48 -7.58
N ALA A 85 -1.27 9.95 -8.24
CA ALA A 85 -1.33 8.52 -8.56
C ALA A 85 -0.13 8.08 -9.39
N LYS A 86 0.27 8.87 -10.40
CA LYS A 86 1.47 8.57 -11.21
C LYS A 86 2.74 8.55 -10.39
N LYS A 87 2.93 9.57 -9.54
CA LYS A 87 4.12 9.66 -8.67
C LYS A 87 4.22 8.47 -7.74
N ILE A 88 3.10 8.10 -7.13
CA ILE A 88 3.07 6.98 -6.19
C ILE A 88 3.28 5.66 -6.92
N LEU A 89 2.68 5.47 -8.09
CA LEU A 89 2.86 4.24 -8.87
C LEU A 89 4.32 3.97 -9.21
N VAL A 90 5.08 5.01 -9.58
CA VAL A 90 6.53 4.88 -9.82
C VAL A 90 7.24 4.36 -8.57
N GLN A 91 6.88 4.88 -7.40
CA GLN A 91 7.48 4.44 -6.14
C GLN A 91 7.04 3.03 -5.76
N GLU A 92 5.79 2.65 -6.04
CA GLU A 92 5.30 1.29 -5.82
C GLU A 92 6.12 0.28 -6.59
N HIS A 93 6.40 0.55 -7.87
CA HIS A 93 7.20 -0.33 -8.72
C HIS A 93 8.63 -0.50 -8.22
N LYS A 94 9.18 0.53 -7.57
CA LYS A 94 10.52 0.46 -6.98
C LYS A 94 10.51 -0.22 -5.61
N LEU A 95 9.46 -0.01 -4.83
CA LEU A 95 9.39 -0.49 -3.45
C LEU A 95 9.04 -1.97 -3.35
N TYR A 96 8.13 -2.45 -4.20
CA TYR A 96 7.59 -3.80 -4.08
C TYR A 96 8.67 -4.90 -4.15
N PRO A 97 9.59 -4.88 -5.14
CA PRO A 97 10.66 -5.88 -5.18
C PRO A 97 11.53 -5.87 -3.91
N LYS A 98 11.85 -4.69 -3.39
CA LYS A 98 12.64 -4.54 -2.15
C LYS A 98 11.90 -5.13 -0.96
N ALA A 99 10.59 -4.91 -0.88
CA ALA A 99 9.77 -5.45 0.20
C ALA A 99 9.68 -6.97 0.15
N ILE A 100 9.59 -7.55 -1.05
CA ILE A 100 9.59 -8.99 -1.24
C ILE A 100 10.90 -9.60 -0.74
N LEU A 101 12.03 -9.01 -1.12
CA LEU A 101 13.35 -9.47 -0.66
C LEU A 101 13.45 -9.42 0.87
N LYS A 102 13.00 -8.31 1.47
CA LYS A 102 13.02 -8.14 2.92
C LYS A 102 12.11 -9.16 3.63
N ALA A 103 10.88 -9.34 3.12
CA ALA A 103 9.89 -10.20 3.76
C ALA A 103 10.31 -11.67 3.81
N PHE A 104 11.04 -12.12 2.82
CA PHE A 104 11.42 -13.54 2.67
C PHE A 104 12.90 -13.78 2.84
N ASN A 105 13.66 -12.79 3.31
CA ASN A 105 15.12 -12.91 3.56
C ASN A 105 15.91 -13.33 2.31
N LEU A 106 15.52 -12.81 1.17
CA LEU A 106 16.19 -13.13 -0.09
C LEU A 106 17.33 -12.18 -0.41
#